data_38bf7c2c574de9e6aecc88d15b48f4b7
#
_entry.id   38bf7c2c574de9e6aecc88d15b48f4b7
#
_cell.length_a   1.000
_cell.length_b   1.000
_cell.length_c   1.000
_cell.angle_alpha   90.00
_cell.angle_beta   90.00
_cell.angle_gamma   90.00
#
_symmetry.space_group_name_H-M   'P 1'
#
loop_
_entity.id
_entity.type
_entity.pdbx_description
1 polymer ?
#
loop_
_entity_poly.entity_id
_entity_poly.type
_entity_poly.pdbx_seq_one_letter_code
_entity_poly.pdbx_strand_id
1 'polypeptide(L)'
;MLFRSTVAGDEYAIGYTSLGALNDKVKALKVDGVEATAENVKSGTYKISRPFNIATKKDVSEAAQDFINYIMSADGQKVVEDNGYIAVSENAAFKSNGAKGKIVVAGSSSVTPVMEKLAEAYQKVNTGAQVEVQQSDSTTGMTSAAEGTCDIGMASRDLKDSETQAGLTPTAIALDGVAVIVNNKNSLEDISSDAVKNIYTGTTTDWADVK
;
A
#
# COMPACT_ATOMS: atom_id res chain seq x y z
N MET A 1 0.31 -8.32 9.57
CA MET A 1 1.36 -8.69 10.56
C MET A 1 1.40 -10.16 10.92
N LEU A 2 0.29 -10.90 10.95
CA LEU A 2 0.27 -12.33 11.30
C LEU A 2 1.20 -13.17 10.39
N PHE A 3 1.15 -13.00 9.08
CA PHE A 3 1.91 -13.84 8.14
C PHE A 3 3.43 -13.80 8.36
N ARG A 4 4.01 -12.61 8.59
CA ARG A 4 5.45 -12.49 8.85
C ARG A 4 5.91 -13.21 10.12
N SER A 5 5.11 -13.15 11.20
CA SER A 5 5.42 -13.85 12.45
C SER A 5 5.34 -15.37 12.29
N THR A 6 4.38 -15.85 11.49
CA THR A 6 4.26 -17.27 11.15
C THR A 6 5.49 -17.75 10.39
N VAL A 7 5.90 -17.01 9.33
CA VAL A 7 7.09 -17.36 8.52
C VAL A 7 8.38 -17.33 9.37
N ALA A 8 8.51 -16.35 10.28
CA ALA A 8 9.64 -16.29 11.19
C ALA A 8 9.71 -17.46 12.18
N GLY A 9 8.57 -18.06 12.52
CA GLY A 9 8.45 -19.17 13.47
C GLY A 9 8.49 -20.57 12.84
N ASP A 10 8.34 -20.69 11.54
CA ASP A 10 8.26 -21.96 10.81
C ASP A 10 9.24 -21.97 9.64
N GLU A 11 10.19 -22.91 9.68
CA GLU A 11 11.26 -23.07 8.70
C GLU A 11 10.74 -23.42 7.29
N TYR A 12 9.57 -24.06 7.23
CA TYR A 12 8.95 -24.49 5.97
C TYR A 12 7.90 -23.53 5.44
N ALA A 13 7.61 -22.45 6.17
CA ALA A 13 6.59 -21.50 5.76
C ALA A 13 7.09 -20.57 4.64
N ILE A 14 6.21 -20.31 3.69
CA ILE A 14 6.33 -19.23 2.71
C ILE A 14 5.22 -18.19 2.98
N GLY A 15 5.52 -16.95 2.75
CA GLY A 15 4.57 -15.86 2.90
C GLY A 15 4.91 -14.70 1.99
N TYR A 16 4.18 -13.61 2.16
CA TYR A 16 4.48 -12.35 1.49
C TYR A 16 4.27 -11.17 2.46
N THR A 17 4.97 -10.09 2.20
CA THR A 17 4.82 -8.86 2.97
C THR A 17 5.08 -7.64 2.09
N SER A 18 4.51 -6.48 2.46
CA SER A 18 4.89 -5.20 1.89
C SER A 18 6.36 -4.90 2.15
N LEU A 19 7.05 -4.23 1.22
CA LEU A 19 8.42 -3.76 1.41
C LEU A 19 8.56 -2.86 2.63
N GLY A 20 7.60 -1.97 2.87
CA GLY A 20 7.58 -1.10 4.05
C GLY A 20 7.43 -1.84 5.39
N ALA A 21 7.06 -3.13 5.35
CA ALA A 21 6.92 -3.98 6.53
C ALA A 21 8.00 -5.07 6.62
N LEU A 22 8.92 -5.16 5.66
CA LEU A 22 10.01 -6.13 5.65
C LEU A 22 11.01 -5.82 6.78
N ASN A 23 11.54 -6.87 7.42
CA ASN A 23 12.60 -6.76 8.43
C ASN A 23 13.48 -8.02 8.46
N ASP A 24 14.51 -8.00 9.30
CA ASP A 24 15.54 -9.04 9.47
C ASP A 24 15.06 -10.39 10.05
N LYS A 25 13.80 -10.49 10.48
CA LYS A 25 13.25 -11.74 11.05
C LYS A 25 12.85 -12.75 9.98
N VAL A 26 12.79 -12.34 8.73
CA VAL A 26 12.45 -13.17 7.57
C VAL A 26 13.36 -12.83 6.40
N LYS A 27 13.58 -13.79 5.50
CA LYS A 27 14.34 -13.59 4.28
C LYS A 27 13.40 -13.30 3.11
N ALA A 28 13.66 -12.21 2.38
CA ALA A 28 13.01 -11.92 1.12
C ALA A 28 13.73 -12.71 0.00
N LEU A 29 12.97 -13.42 -0.82
CA LEU A 29 13.47 -14.09 -2.01
C LEU A 29 13.58 -13.11 -3.17
N LYS A 30 14.53 -13.34 -4.06
CA LYS A 30 14.45 -12.81 -5.43
C LYS A 30 13.27 -13.46 -6.13
N VAL A 31 12.66 -12.72 -7.04
CA VAL A 31 11.65 -13.31 -7.93
C VAL A 31 12.10 -13.08 -9.37
N ASP A 32 12.19 -14.16 -10.13
CA ASP A 32 12.73 -14.17 -11.49
C ASP A 32 14.15 -13.53 -11.56
N GLY A 33 15.00 -13.81 -10.55
CA GLY A 33 16.34 -13.26 -10.42
C GLY A 33 16.43 -11.81 -9.92
N VAL A 34 15.30 -11.15 -9.64
CA VAL A 34 15.25 -9.73 -9.27
C VAL A 34 14.96 -9.56 -7.77
N GLU A 35 15.74 -8.73 -7.09
CA GLU A 35 15.54 -8.40 -5.68
C GLU A 35 14.30 -7.50 -5.47
N ALA A 36 13.56 -7.78 -4.38
CA ALA A 36 12.43 -6.98 -3.95
C ALA A 36 12.91 -5.67 -3.28
N THR A 37 13.27 -4.68 -4.09
CA THR A 37 13.70 -3.34 -3.62
C THR A 37 12.80 -2.25 -4.19
N ALA A 38 12.74 -1.10 -3.51
CA ALA A 38 11.99 0.06 -3.98
C ALA A 38 12.45 0.51 -5.38
N GLU A 39 13.77 0.48 -5.64
CA GLU A 39 14.37 0.84 -6.94
C GLU A 39 13.91 -0.11 -8.04
N ASN A 40 13.95 -1.43 -7.79
CA ASN A 40 13.53 -2.42 -8.77
C ASN A 40 12.01 -2.41 -9.03
N VAL A 41 11.21 -2.04 -8.03
CA VAL A 41 9.78 -1.81 -8.22
C VAL A 41 9.54 -0.53 -9.04
N LYS A 42 10.23 0.57 -8.71
CA LYS A 42 10.12 1.85 -9.43
C LYS A 42 10.53 1.72 -10.90
N SER A 43 11.58 0.96 -11.19
CA SER A 43 12.04 0.71 -12.57
C SER A 43 11.17 -0.30 -13.33
N GLY A 44 10.26 -1.03 -12.64
CA GLY A 44 9.43 -2.09 -13.22
C GLY A 44 10.18 -3.40 -13.49
N THR A 45 11.44 -3.55 -13.03
CA THR A 45 12.19 -4.81 -13.13
C THR A 45 11.65 -5.85 -12.14
N TYR A 46 11.29 -5.45 -10.92
CA TYR A 46 10.56 -6.28 -9.98
C TYR A 46 9.05 -6.11 -10.19
N LYS A 47 8.37 -7.17 -10.62
CA LYS A 47 6.99 -7.09 -11.11
C LYS A 47 5.91 -7.30 -10.07
N ILE A 48 6.26 -7.80 -8.87
CA ILE A 48 5.26 -8.03 -7.82
C ILE A 48 5.07 -6.76 -7.02
N SER A 49 4.20 -5.92 -7.51
CA SER A 49 3.82 -4.66 -6.88
C SER A 49 2.33 -4.39 -7.05
N ARG A 50 1.82 -3.48 -6.25
CA ARG A 50 0.43 -3.05 -6.32
C ARG A 50 0.32 -1.55 -6.07
N PRO A 51 -0.62 -0.86 -6.70
CA PRO A 51 -0.88 0.53 -6.37
C PRO A 51 -1.58 0.63 -5.02
N PHE A 52 -1.21 1.66 -4.26
CA PHE A 52 -2.03 2.18 -3.20
C PHE A 52 -2.83 3.35 -3.75
N ASN A 53 -4.12 3.15 -3.82
CA ASN A 53 -5.06 4.13 -4.34
C ASN A 53 -5.91 4.72 -3.22
N ILE A 54 -6.18 6.00 -3.32
CA ILE A 54 -7.34 6.61 -2.68
C ILE A 54 -8.41 6.83 -3.74
N ALA A 55 -9.66 6.91 -3.31
CA ALA A 55 -10.77 7.23 -4.20
C ALA A 55 -11.74 8.17 -3.52
N THR A 56 -12.27 9.11 -4.31
CA THR A 56 -13.22 10.12 -3.85
C THR A 56 -14.38 10.25 -4.82
N LYS A 57 -15.50 10.77 -4.35
CA LYS A 57 -16.55 11.31 -5.21
C LYS A 57 -16.11 12.63 -5.85
N LYS A 58 -16.89 13.12 -6.80
CA LYS A 58 -16.64 14.37 -7.49
C LYS A 58 -16.68 15.59 -6.55
N ASP A 59 -17.59 15.57 -5.57
CA ASP A 59 -17.79 16.69 -4.63
C ASP A 59 -16.97 16.42 -3.34
N VAL A 60 -15.67 16.71 -3.42
CA VAL A 60 -14.73 16.57 -2.31
C VAL A 60 -14.76 17.86 -1.47
N SER A 61 -14.79 17.74 -0.13
CA SER A 61 -14.69 18.91 0.75
C SER A 61 -13.34 19.62 0.59
N GLU A 62 -13.28 20.92 0.85
CA GLU A 62 -12.03 21.69 0.77
C GLU A 62 -10.95 21.11 1.66
N ALA A 63 -11.30 20.61 2.86
CA ALA A 63 -10.35 19.99 3.77
C ALA A 63 -9.82 18.66 3.22
N ALA A 64 -10.69 17.80 2.66
CA ALA A 64 -10.26 16.55 2.04
C ALA A 64 -9.39 16.80 0.80
N GLN A 65 -9.73 17.82 -0.02
CA GLN A 65 -8.92 18.19 -1.18
C GLN A 65 -7.54 18.73 -0.75
N ASP A 66 -7.45 19.55 0.31
CA ASP A 66 -6.18 20.05 0.85
C ASP A 66 -5.30 18.88 1.34
N PHE A 67 -5.91 17.89 2.00
CA PHE A 67 -5.19 16.68 2.42
C PHE A 67 -4.71 15.85 1.22
N ILE A 68 -5.52 15.68 0.17
CA ILE A 68 -5.10 15.00 -1.07
C ILE A 68 -3.94 15.75 -1.72
N ASN A 69 -3.99 17.07 -1.77
CA ASN A 69 -2.91 17.90 -2.29
C ASN A 69 -1.62 17.72 -1.47
N TYR A 70 -1.74 17.58 -0.14
CA TYR A 70 -0.61 17.25 0.73
C TYR A 70 -0.02 15.88 0.39
N ILE A 71 -0.85 14.85 0.30
CA ILE A 71 -0.40 13.48 -0.05
C ILE A 71 0.40 13.48 -1.35
N MET A 72 -0.07 14.21 -2.36
CA MET A 72 0.53 14.24 -3.70
C MET A 72 1.68 15.26 -3.83
N SER A 73 1.97 16.07 -2.82
CA SER A 73 3.08 17.03 -2.80
C SER A 73 4.42 16.34 -2.54
N ALA A 74 5.53 17.06 -2.76
CA ALA A 74 6.86 16.59 -2.40
C ALA A 74 6.97 16.19 -0.91
N ASP A 75 6.32 16.95 -0.01
CA ASP A 75 6.33 16.67 1.42
C ASP A 75 5.58 15.38 1.76
N GLY A 76 4.41 15.16 1.17
CA GLY A 76 3.64 13.92 1.34
C GLY A 76 4.33 12.70 0.72
N GLN A 77 4.90 12.85 -0.48
CA GLN A 77 5.62 11.77 -1.14
C GLN A 77 6.93 11.41 -0.41
N LYS A 78 7.58 12.38 0.24
CA LYS A 78 8.68 12.08 1.14
C LYS A 78 8.23 11.22 2.33
N VAL A 79 7.06 11.46 2.91
CA VAL A 79 6.50 10.58 3.97
C VAL A 79 6.28 9.16 3.43
N VAL A 80 5.81 9.03 2.18
CA VAL A 80 5.66 7.72 1.51
C VAL A 80 6.99 6.99 1.44
N GLU A 81 8.06 7.65 0.94
CA GLU A 81 9.40 7.05 0.80
C GLU A 81 10.04 6.73 2.15
N ASP A 82 9.96 7.63 3.13
CA ASP A 82 10.50 7.44 4.49
C ASP A 82 9.85 6.24 5.23
N ASN A 83 8.68 5.77 4.77
CA ASN A 83 8.01 4.59 5.28
C ASN A 83 8.17 3.33 4.39
N GLY A 84 9.11 3.34 3.44
CA GLY A 84 9.49 2.18 2.63
C GLY A 84 8.55 1.87 1.46
N TYR A 85 7.71 2.83 1.05
CA TYR A 85 6.89 2.75 -0.15
C TYR A 85 7.51 3.57 -1.27
N ILE A 86 6.99 3.43 -2.49
CA ILE A 86 7.54 4.08 -3.67
C ILE A 86 6.66 5.30 -4.02
N ALA A 87 7.29 6.47 -4.09
CA ALA A 87 6.63 7.70 -4.52
C ALA A 87 6.15 7.60 -5.98
N VAL A 88 4.99 8.22 -6.24
CA VAL A 88 4.33 8.22 -7.55
C VAL A 88 4.16 9.63 -8.13
N SER A 89 4.62 10.64 -7.40
CA SER A 89 4.50 12.05 -7.79
C SER A 89 5.78 12.81 -7.45
N GLU A 90 6.15 13.75 -8.32
CA GLU A 90 7.27 14.68 -8.16
C GLU A 90 6.75 16.14 -8.13
N ASN A 91 5.61 16.37 -7.52
CA ASN A 91 5.00 17.70 -7.41
C ASN A 91 5.82 18.64 -6.50
N ALA A 92 5.46 19.93 -6.53
CA ALA A 92 6.09 20.94 -5.68
C ALA A 92 5.80 20.68 -4.18
N ALA A 93 6.55 21.39 -3.31
CA ALA A 93 6.31 21.41 -1.87
C ALA A 93 4.88 21.86 -1.55
N PHE A 94 4.32 21.32 -0.47
CA PHE A 94 2.96 21.59 -0.06
C PHE A 94 2.75 23.04 0.40
N LYS A 95 1.62 23.60 0.01
CA LYS A 95 1.10 24.86 0.56
C LYS A 95 -0.36 24.64 0.93
N SER A 96 -0.64 24.59 2.23
CA SER A 96 -2.02 24.50 2.71
C SER A 96 -2.83 25.73 2.32
N ASN A 97 -4.07 25.51 1.94
CA ASN A 97 -5.08 26.58 1.78
C ASN A 97 -5.72 26.99 3.11
N GLY A 98 -5.35 26.34 4.23
CA GLY A 98 -5.90 26.60 5.56
C GLY A 98 -7.30 26.03 5.77
N ALA A 99 -7.76 25.11 4.91
CA ALA A 99 -9.06 24.46 5.04
C ALA A 99 -9.20 23.77 6.40
N LYS A 100 -10.39 23.85 6.97
CA LYS A 100 -10.70 23.32 8.30
C LYS A 100 -11.78 22.26 8.24
N GLY A 101 -11.72 21.33 9.16
CA GLY A 101 -12.77 20.34 9.32
C GLY A 101 -12.22 18.94 9.60
N LYS A 102 -13.16 18.02 9.75
CA LYS A 102 -12.88 16.59 9.92
C LYS A 102 -12.86 15.92 8.55
N ILE A 103 -11.88 15.06 8.33
CA ILE A 103 -11.70 14.24 7.13
C ILE A 103 -11.72 12.79 7.59
N VAL A 104 -12.64 12.00 7.07
CA VAL A 104 -12.73 10.56 7.36
C VAL A 104 -12.15 9.79 6.18
N VAL A 105 -11.13 9.00 6.46
CA VAL A 105 -10.46 8.14 5.48
C VAL A 105 -10.69 6.69 5.89
N ALA A 106 -11.26 5.86 5.02
CA ALA A 106 -11.59 4.48 5.38
C ALA A 106 -11.12 3.47 4.32
N GLY A 107 -10.72 2.28 4.74
CA GLY A 107 -10.47 1.17 3.82
C GLY A 107 -9.24 0.33 4.13
N SER A 108 -8.52 -0.03 3.10
CA SER A 108 -7.46 -1.04 3.07
C SER A 108 -6.51 -1.02 4.26
N SER A 109 -6.45 -2.13 5.00
CA SER A 109 -5.49 -2.35 6.09
C SER A 109 -4.02 -2.29 5.65
N SER A 110 -3.75 -2.52 4.37
CA SER A 110 -2.39 -2.39 3.81
C SER A 110 -1.98 -0.93 3.58
N VAL A 111 -2.94 -0.05 3.29
CA VAL A 111 -2.71 1.39 3.08
C VAL A 111 -2.71 2.14 4.41
N THR A 112 -3.44 1.65 5.42
CA THR A 112 -3.59 2.29 6.73
C THR A 112 -2.27 2.77 7.34
N PRO A 113 -1.17 1.98 7.41
CA PRO A 113 0.06 2.43 8.06
C PRO A 113 0.68 3.69 7.43
N VAL A 114 0.72 3.79 6.11
CA VAL A 114 1.23 4.99 5.44
C VAL A 114 0.24 6.15 5.53
N MET A 115 -1.06 5.87 5.47
CA MET A 115 -2.09 6.89 5.59
C MET A 115 -2.09 7.56 6.97
N GLU A 116 -1.88 6.79 8.05
CA GLU A 116 -1.72 7.35 9.40
C GLU A 116 -0.51 8.28 9.49
N LYS A 117 0.62 7.94 8.85
CA LYS A 117 1.80 8.79 8.80
C LYS A 117 1.58 10.07 7.99
N LEU A 118 0.89 9.96 6.87
CA LEU A 118 0.48 11.12 6.07
C LEU A 118 -0.48 12.03 6.84
N ALA A 119 -1.46 11.46 7.54
CA ALA A 119 -2.39 12.20 8.38
C ALA A 119 -1.67 12.92 9.53
N GLU A 120 -0.78 12.22 10.23
CA GLU A 120 0.03 12.80 11.31
C GLU A 120 0.89 13.98 10.81
N ALA A 121 1.54 13.83 9.67
CA ALA A 121 2.40 14.86 9.09
C ALA A 121 1.57 16.05 8.57
N TYR A 122 0.45 15.81 7.90
CA TYR A 122 -0.46 16.85 7.42
C TYR A 122 -1.01 17.71 8.56
N GLN A 123 -1.46 17.10 9.65
CA GLN A 123 -2.03 17.82 10.80
C GLN A 123 -1.01 18.72 11.52
N LYS A 124 0.31 18.49 11.33
CA LYS A 124 1.37 19.39 11.81
C LYS A 124 1.46 20.67 11.00
N VAL A 125 1.14 20.61 9.70
CA VAL A 125 1.21 21.77 8.78
C VAL A 125 -0.13 22.43 8.58
N ASN A 126 -1.24 21.73 8.80
CA ASN A 126 -2.59 22.27 8.84
C ASN A 126 -3.31 21.87 10.14
N THR A 127 -3.14 22.69 11.17
CA THR A 127 -3.72 22.45 12.52
C THR A 127 -5.24 22.68 12.58
N GLY A 128 -5.86 23.20 11.53
CA GLY A 128 -7.29 23.40 11.42
C GLY A 128 -8.06 22.17 10.96
N ALA A 129 -7.37 21.17 10.42
CA ALA A 129 -7.97 19.94 9.93
C ALA A 129 -7.68 18.76 10.87
N GLN A 130 -8.64 17.84 10.96
CA GLN A 130 -8.51 16.58 11.68
C GLN A 130 -8.74 15.41 10.73
N VAL A 131 -7.77 14.52 10.60
CA VAL A 131 -7.88 13.30 9.78
C VAL A 131 -8.11 12.11 10.68
N GLU A 132 -9.20 11.39 10.44
CA GLU A 132 -9.53 10.13 11.09
C GLU A 132 -9.35 8.99 10.09
N VAL A 133 -8.48 8.02 10.41
CA VAL A 133 -8.19 6.86 9.55
C VAL A 133 -8.88 5.63 10.14
N GLN A 134 -9.77 5.01 9.36
CA GLN A 134 -10.56 3.84 9.74
C GLN A 134 -10.12 2.64 8.92
N GLN A 135 -9.50 1.67 9.59
CA GLN A 135 -9.02 0.45 8.94
C GLN A 135 -10.15 -0.53 8.67
N SER A 136 -10.22 -1.02 7.42
CA SER A 136 -11.06 -2.13 6.99
C SER A 136 -10.40 -2.88 5.83
N ASP A 137 -11.14 -3.34 4.84
CA ASP A 137 -10.64 -3.85 3.57
C ASP A 137 -10.91 -2.85 2.41
N SER A 138 -10.26 -3.11 1.26
CA SER A 138 -10.38 -2.22 0.09
C SER A 138 -11.82 -2.09 -0.42
N THR A 139 -12.60 -3.16 -0.43
CA THR A 139 -13.98 -3.14 -0.93
C THR A 139 -14.89 -2.33 -0.01
N THR A 140 -14.77 -2.53 1.30
CA THR A 140 -15.49 -1.75 2.32
C THR A 140 -15.13 -0.26 2.21
N GLY A 141 -13.84 0.09 2.05
CA GLY A 141 -13.42 1.47 1.86
C GLY A 141 -14.02 2.12 0.62
N MET A 142 -14.03 1.42 -0.50
CA MET A 142 -14.64 1.92 -1.75
C MET A 142 -16.15 2.08 -1.62
N THR A 143 -16.83 1.12 -0.97
CA THR A 143 -18.28 1.23 -0.70
C THR A 143 -18.58 2.45 0.18
N SER A 144 -17.83 2.62 1.27
CA SER A 144 -17.99 3.77 2.18
C SER A 144 -17.82 5.11 1.47
N ALA A 145 -16.82 5.22 0.58
CA ALA A 145 -16.62 6.43 -0.22
C ALA A 145 -17.77 6.64 -1.21
N ALA A 146 -18.24 5.58 -1.89
CA ALA A 146 -19.37 5.66 -2.82
C ALA A 146 -20.68 6.05 -2.13
N GLU A 147 -20.92 5.60 -0.93
CA GLU A 147 -22.09 5.94 -0.11
C GLU A 147 -21.96 7.31 0.58
N GLY A 148 -20.73 7.87 0.65
CA GLY A 148 -20.45 9.13 1.32
C GLY A 148 -20.37 9.03 2.85
N THR A 149 -20.14 7.83 3.39
CA THR A 149 -19.90 7.59 4.83
C THR A 149 -18.45 7.87 5.23
N CYS A 150 -17.54 7.99 4.26
CA CYS A 150 -16.23 8.59 4.42
C CYS A 150 -15.94 9.56 3.25
N ASP A 151 -14.97 10.48 3.46
CA ASP A 151 -14.55 11.45 2.44
C ASP A 151 -13.60 10.81 1.42
N ILE A 152 -12.75 9.89 1.88
CA ILE A 152 -11.69 9.26 1.08
C ILE A 152 -11.70 7.75 1.36
N GLY A 153 -11.89 6.95 0.31
CA GLY A 153 -11.72 5.51 0.38
C GLY A 153 -10.27 5.10 0.10
N MET A 154 -9.78 4.01 0.72
CA MET A 154 -8.44 3.46 0.48
C MET A 154 -8.50 2.07 -0.12
N ALA A 155 -7.72 1.80 -1.17
CA ALA A 155 -7.55 0.49 -1.76
C ALA A 155 -6.08 0.16 -2.04
N SER A 156 -5.68 -1.10 -1.83
CA SER A 156 -4.36 -1.63 -2.20
C SER A 156 -4.43 -2.42 -3.52
N ARG A 157 -5.20 -1.93 -4.46
CA ARG A 157 -5.44 -2.45 -5.81
C ARG A 157 -6.05 -1.38 -6.69
N ASP A 158 -6.11 -1.61 -7.98
CA ASP A 158 -6.91 -0.78 -8.87
C ASP A 158 -8.40 -0.86 -8.50
N LEU A 159 -9.13 0.19 -8.84
CA LEU A 159 -10.58 0.21 -8.65
C LEU A 159 -11.24 -0.78 -9.62
N LYS A 160 -12.31 -1.40 -9.16
CA LYS A 160 -13.17 -2.21 -10.02
C LYS A 160 -14.04 -1.31 -10.91
N ASP A 161 -14.47 -1.81 -12.05
CA ASP A 161 -15.38 -1.09 -12.95
C ASP A 161 -16.66 -0.63 -12.23
N SER A 162 -17.20 -1.45 -11.33
CA SER A 162 -18.37 -1.10 -10.53
C SER A 162 -18.12 0.07 -9.58
N GLU A 163 -16.90 0.25 -9.09
CA GLU A 163 -16.52 1.34 -8.18
C GLU A 163 -16.37 2.66 -8.95
N THR A 164 -15.78 2.61 -10.14
CA THR A 164 -15.72 3.78 -11.04
C THR A 164 -17.10 4.18 -11.59
N GLN A 165 -17.96 3.20 -11.91
CA GLN A 165 -19.35 3.43 -12.31
C GLN A 165 -20.19 4.03 -11.16
N ALA A 166 -19.84 3.75 -9.91
CA ALA A 166 -20.44 4.40 -8.74
C ALA A 166 -19.97 5.87 -8.52
N GLY A 167 -19.17 6.39 -9.45
CA GLY A 167 -18.69 7.80 -9.45
C GLY A 167 -17.43 8.04 -8.65
N LEU A 168 -16.69 6.98 -8.30
CA LEU A 168 -15.39 7.13 -7.64
C LEU A 168 -14.28 7.43 -8.66
N THR A 169 -13.45 8.40 -8.30
CA THR A 169 -12.24 8.77 -9.06
C THR A 169 -11.01 8.30 -8.27
N PRO A 170 -10.18 7.40 -8.85
CA PRO A 170 -8.96 6.95 -8.20
C PRO A 170 -7.83 7.96 -8.32
N THR A 171 -6.97 7.99 -7.29
CA THR A 171 -5.67 8.65 -7.30
C THR A 171 -4.65 7.71 -6.70
N ALA A 172 -3.66 7.30 -7.47
CA ALA A 172 -2.54 6.53 -6.95
C ALA A 172 -1.68 7.44 -6.05
N ILE A 173 -1.44 7.00 -4.82
CA ILE A 173 -0.68 7.76 -3.81
C ILE A 173 0.70 7.15 -3.52
N ALA A 174 0.88 5.87 -3.80
CA ALA A 174 2.13 5.14 -3.64
C ALA A 174 2.10 3.85 -4.48
N LEU A 175 3.28 3.27 -4.73
CA LEU A 175 3.39 1.85 -5.09
C LEU A 175 3.94 1.07 -3.90
N ASP A 176 3.40 -0.12 -3.68
CA ASP A 176 3.85 -1.08 -2.67
C ASP A 176 4.45 -2.30 -3.36
N GLY A 177 5.75 -2.51 -3.19
CA GLY A 177 6.40 -3.76 -3.58
C GLY A 177 6.01 -4.86 -2.61
N VAL A 178 5.70 -6.05 -3.13
CA VAL A 178 5.33 -7.21 -2.33
C VAL A 178 6.46 -8.22 -2.38
N ALA A 179 7.21 -8.33 -1.27
CA ALA A 179 8.26 -9.32 -1.14
C ALA A 179 7.70 -10.71 -0.83
N VAL A 180 8.13 -11.72 -1.56
CA VAL A 180 7.96 -13.13 -1.18
C VAL A 180 8.97 -13.45 -0.09
N ILE A 181 8.51 -13.98 1.04
CA ILE A 181 9.34 -14.20 2.22
C ILE A 181 9.33 -15.64 2.67
N VAL A 182 10.48 -16.10 3.16
CA VAL A 182 10.67 -17.40 3.81
C VAL A 182 11.38 -17.22 5.15
N ASN A 183 11.45 -18.28 5.93
CA ASN A 183 12.26 -18.30 7.15
C ASN A 183 13.75 -18.10 6.82
N ASN A 184 14.50 -17.45 7.71
CA ASN A 184 15.96 -17.22 7.52
C ASN A 184 16.79 -18.51 7.39
N LYS A 185 16.26 -19.65 7.85
CA LYS A 185 16.90 -20.96 7.70
C LYS A 185 16.61 -21.65 6.37
N ASN A 186 15.62 -21.19 5.62
CA ASN A 186 15.31 -21.73 4.30
C ASN A 186 16.48 -21.45 3.35
N SER A 187 16.94 -22.45 2.58
CA SER A 187 18.09 -22.32 1.69
C SER A 187 17.78 -21.66 0.34
N LEU A 188 16.49 -21.47 0.02
CA LEU A 188 16.09 -20.85 -1.25
C LEU A 188 16.50 -19.38 -1.28
N GLU A 189 17.05 -18.91 -2.41
CA GLU A 189 17.46 -17.51 -2.61
C GLU A 189 16.63 -16.82 -3.70
N ASP A 190 16.10 -17.61 -4.64
CA ASP A 190 15.34 -17.12 -5.79
C ASP A 190 14.17 -18.06 -6.07
N ILE A 191 13.08 -17.51 -6.57
CA ILE A 191 11.88 -18.26 -6.94
C ILE A 191 11.27 -17.65 -8.20
N SER A 192 10.78 -18.49 -9.11
CA SER A 192 10.09 -17.96 -10.29
C SER A 192 8.67 -17.46 -9.93
N SER A 193 8.18 -16.44 -10.65
CA SER A 193 6.82 -15.95 -10.49
C SER A 193 5.76 -17.03 -10.74
N ASP A 194 6.04 -17.97 -11.65
CA ASP A 194 5.18 -19.15 -11.89
C ASP A 194 5.17 -20.11 -10.70
N ALA A 195 6.32 -20.34 -10.05
CA ALA A 195 6.38 -21.16 -8.84
C ALA A 195 5.61 -20.50 -7.68
N VAL A 196 5.73 -19.18 -7.49
CA VAL A 196 4.91 -18.43 -6.52
C VAL A 196 3.44 -18.66 -6.80
N LYS A 197 2.99 -18.48 -8.04
CA LYS A 197 1.60 -18.72 -8.44
C LYS A 197 1.16 -20.15 -8.12
N ASN A 198 1.96 -21.15 -8.48
CA ASN A 198 1.64 -22.56 -8.28
C ASN A 198 1.51 -22.92 -6.79
N ILE A 199 2.35 -22.36 -5.93
CA ILE A 199 2.27 -22.54 -4.47
C ILE A 199 0.94 -21.93 -3.96
N TYR A 200 0.65 -20.68 -4.30
CA TYR A 200 -0.55 -20.00 -3.78
C TYR A 200 -1.87 -20.48 -4.38
N THR A 201 -1.83 -21.16 -5.53
CA THR A 201 -3.01 -21.84 -6.11
C THR A 201 -3.13 -23.31 -5.67
N GLY A 202 -2.18 -23.83 -4.87
CA GLY A 202 -2.19 -25.20 -4.38
C GLY A 202 -1.78 -26.26 -5.41
N THR A 203 -1.18 -25.85 -6.54
CA THR A 203 -0.67 -26.77 -7.56
C THR A 203 0.65 -27.39 -7.13
N THR A 204 1.50 -26.65 -6.40
CA THR A 204 2.76 -27.13 -5.81
C THR A 204 2.59 -27.09 -4.28
N THR A 205 2.78 -28.24 -3.63
CA THR A 205 2.59 -28.43 -2.18
C THR A 205 3.83 -28.92 -1.45
N ASP A 206 4.89 -29.23 -2.17
CA ASP A 206 6.16 -29.70 -1.62
C ASP A 206 7.31 -28.80 -2.10
N TRP A 207 8.24 -28.47 -1.19
CA TRP A 207 9.44 -27.69 -1.52
C TRP A 207 10.35 -28.37 -2.52
N ALA A 208 10.35 -29.71 -2.60
CA ALA A 208 11.11 -30.46 -3.58
C ALA A 208 10.68 -30.20 -5.03
N ASP A 209 9.43 -29.75 -5.23
CA ASP A 209 8.86 -29.46 -6.54
C ASP A 209 8.98 -27.98 -6.93
N VAL A 210 9.52 -27.12 -6.07
CA VAL A 210 9.77 -25.71 -6.33
C VAL A 210 11.05 -25.57 -7.17
N LYS A 211 10.89 -25.09 -8.40
CA LYS A 211 11.98 -24.87 -9.37
C LYS A 211 12.11 -23.40 -9.72
#